data_1704e1a9f243b9cb8caaa08ba6b106a7
#
_entry.id   1704e1a9f243b9cb8caaa08ba6b106a7
#
_cell.length_a   1.000
_cell.length_b   1.000
_cell.length_c   1.000
_cell.angle_alpha   90.00
_cell.angle_beta   90.00
_cell.angle_gamma   90.00
#
_symmetry.space_group_name_H-M   'P 1'
#
loop_
_entity.id
_entity.type
_entity.pdbx_description
1 polymer ?
#
loop_
_entity_poly.entity_id
_entity_poly.type
_entity_poly.pdbx_seq_one_letter_code
_entity_poly.pdbx_strand_id
1 'polypeptide(L)' 'MEQVGKRLRSLREGIRLTQVQMAQILGVQQSRINRFETGQSTPSPEVFLKYADYFDVSM' A
#
# COMPACT_ATOMS: atom_id res chain seq x y z
N MET A 1 -12.92 7.07 -3.30
CA MET A 1 -11.55 6.75 -3.00
C MET A 1 -11.19 5.30 -3.07
N GLU A 2 -12.14 4.50 -3.54
CA GLU A 2 -11.88 3.09 -3.79
C GLU A 2 -10.71 2.88 -4.72
N GLN A 3 -10.44 3.86 -5.57
CA GLN A 3 -9.34 3.74 -6.53
C GLN A 3 -7.96 3.81 -5.89
N VAL A 4 -7.88 4.33 -4.67
CA VAL A 4 -6.61 4.39 -3.95
C VAL A 4 -6.10 2.97 -3.67
N GLY A 5 -6.98 2.11 -3.19
CA GLY A 5 -6.60 0.72 -2.92
C GLY A 5 -6.12 0.00 -4.17
N LYS A 6 -6.82 0.19 -5.28
CA LYS A 6 -6.41 -0.42 -6.55
C LYS A 6 -5.07 0.11 -7.01
N ARG A 7 -4.82 1.39 -6.82
CA ARG A 7 -3.54 1.99 -7.20
C ARG A 7 -2.40 1.42 -6.36
N LEU A 8 -2.62 1.30 -5.04
CA LEU A 8 -1.61 0.73 -4.16
C LEU A 8 -1.28 -0.70 -4.56
N ARG A 9 -2.32 -1.47 -4.86
CA ARG A 9 -2.13 -2.84 -5.32
C ARG A 9 -1.35 -2.89 -6.63
N SER A 10 -1.70 -2.04 -7.58
CA SER A 10 -1.01 -1.98 -8.87
C SER A 10 0.46 -1.64 -8.71
N LEU A 11 0.77 -0.68 -7.84
CA LEU A 11 2.16 -0.31 -7.58
C LEU A 11 2.92 -1.51 -7.00
N ARG A 12 2.31 -2.19 -6.03
CA ARG A 12 2.94 -3.35 -5.40
C ARG A 12 3.18 -4.47 -6.40
N GLU A 13 2.16 -4.80 -7.17
CA GLU A 13 2.26 -5.89 -8.16
C GLU A 13 3.21 -5.54 -9.28
N GLY A 14 3.32 -4.27 -9.61
CA GLY A 14 4.23 -3.81 -10.66
C GLY A 14 5.69 -4.11 -10.38
N ILE A 15 6.06 -4.21 -9.11
CA ILE A 15 7.42 -4.59 -8.72
C ILE A 15 7.47 -6.00 -8.10
N ARG A 16 6.39 -6.75 -8.28
CA ARG A 16 6.30 -8.17 -7.92
C ARG A 16 6.48 -8.43 -6.43
N LEU A 17 5.98 -7.53 -5.60
CA LEU A 17 5.97 -7.73 -4.15
C LEU A 17 4.67 -8.40 -3.72
N THR A 18 4.78 -9.31 -2.75
CA THR A 18 3.59 -9.86 -2.10
C THR A 18 3.08 -8.88 -1.05
N GLN A 19 1.86 -9.09 -0.56
CA GLN A 19 1.32 -8.28 0.53
C GLN A 19 2.20 -8.41 1.79
N VAL A 20 2.72 -9.60 2.05
CA VAL A 20 3.59 -9.83 3.20
C VAL A 20 4.86 -9.00 3.08
N GLN A 21 5.47 -9.01 1.90
CA GLN A 21 6.68 -8.23 1.66
C GLN A 21 6.42 -6.73 1.80
N MET A 22 5.30 -6.26 1.26
CA MET A 22 4.94 -4.85 1.35
C MET A 22 4.72 -4.46 2.81
N ALA A 23 4.06 -5.33 3.58
CA ALA A 23 3.83 -5.08 5.00
C ALA A 23 5.15 -4.95 5.77
N GLN A 24 6.11 -5.78 5.46
CA GLN A 24 7.43 -5.71 6.09
C GLN A 24 8.14 -4.40 5.76
N ILE A 25 8.05 -3.96 4.53
CA ILE A 25 8.67 -2.71 4.09
C ILE A 25 8.06 -1.52 4.81
N LEU A 26 6.72 -1.52 4.95
CA LEU A 26 6.01 -0.40 5.56
C LEU A 26 5.95 -0.49 7.08
N GLY A 27 6.31 -1.64 7.66
CA GLY A 27 6.25 -1.81 9.10
C GLY A 27 4.84 -1.96 9.64
N VAL A 28 3.94 -2.54 8.85
CA VAL A 28 2.55 -2.78 9.25
C VAL A 28 2.23 -4.26 9.09
N GLN A 29 1.08 -4.69 9.58
CA GLN A 29 0.65 -6.07 9.43
C GLN A 29 0.10 -6.31 8.02
N GLN A 30 0.28 -7.54 7.53
CA GLN A 30 -0.20 -7.93 6.21
C GLN A 30 -1.71 -7.73 6.07
N SER A 31 -2.47 -7.99 7.11
CA SER A 31 -3.92 -7.80 7.08
C SER A 31 -4.29 -6.35 6.80
N ARG A 32 -3.49 -5.40 7.26
CA ARG A 32 -3.73 -3.98 6.96
C ARG A 32 -3.50 -3.67 5.50
N ILE A 33 -2.46 -4.25 4.91
CA ILE A 33 -2.20 -4.08 3.47
C ILE A 33 -3.41 -4.57 2.68
N ASN A 34 -3.93 -5.74 3.04
CA ASN A 34 -5.09 -6.29 2.37
C ASN A 34 -6.29 -5.34 2.47
N ARG A 35 -6.54 -4.78 3.65
CA ARG A 35 -7.66 -3.85 3.83
C ARG A 35 -7.49 -2.58 3.01
N PHE A 36 -6.27 -2.08 2.91
CA PHE A 36 -6.01 -0.91 2.07
C PHE A 36 -6.33 -1.21 0.61
N GLU A 37 -5.90 -2.37 0.15
CA GLU A 37 -6.04 -2.73 -1.26
C GLU A 37 -7.47 -3.09 -1.64
N THR A 38 -8.26 -3.58 -0.69
CA THR A 38 -9.66 -3.92 -0.95
C THR A 38 -10.62 -2.77 -0.69
N GLY A 39 -10.13 -1.65 -0.19
CA GLY A 39 -10.99 -0.50 0.10
C GLY A 39 -11.68 -0.56 1.45
N GLN A 40 -11.35 -1.54 2.30
CA GLN A 40 -11.96 -1.65 3.62
C GLN A 40 -11.43 -0.59 4.58
N SER A 41 -10.23 -0.10 4.37
CA SER A 41 -9.69 1.00 5.15
C SER A 41 -8.79 1.85 4.28
N THR A 42 -8.53 3.07 4.75
CA THR A 42 -7.67 4.01 4.05
C THR A 42 -6.38 4.15 4.83
N PRO A 43 -5.22 4.13 4.16
CA PRO A 43 -3.95 4.35 4.86
C PRO A 43 -3.95 5.72 5.54
N SER A 44 -3.36 5.80 6.73
CA SER A 44 -3.14 7.09 7.37
C SER A 44 -2.17 7.93 6.54
N PRO A 45 -2.12 9.25 6.74
CA PRO A 45 -1.15 10.08 6.01
C PRO A 45 0.27 9.60 6.18
N GLU A 46 0.64 9.11 7.37
CA GLU A 46 1.96 8.59 7.64
C GLU A 46 2.27 7.37 6.78
N VAL A 47 1.33 6.42 6.69
CA VAL A 47 1.50 5.23 5.87
C VAL A 47 1.52 5.60 4.39
N PHE A 48 0.68 6.55 3.99
CA PHE A 48 0.66 7.05 2.62
C PHE A 48 2.02 7.60 2.22
N LEU A 49 2.65 8.36 3.11
CA LEU A 49 3.99 8.89 2.83
C LEU A 49 5.02 7.79 2.66
N LYS A 50 4.89 6.71 3.43
CA LYS A 50 5.79 5.56 3.28
C LYS A 50 5.64 4.91 1.91
N TYR A 51 4.41 4.77 1.43
CA TYR A 51 4.17 4.28 0.07
C TYR A 51 4.83 5.20 -0.95
N ALA A 52 4.56 6.50 -0.83
CA ALA A 52 5.07 7.47 -1.79
C ALA A 52 6.60 7.47 -1.83
N ASP A 53 7.23 7.42 -0.66
CA ASP A 53 8.68 7.36 -0.57
C ASP A 53 9.24 6.11 -1.21
N TYR A 54 8.63 4.97 -0.93
CA TYR A 54 9.13 3.70 -1.44
C TYR A 54 9.01 3.62 -2.96
N PHE A 55 7.89 4.09 -3.50
CA PHE A 55 7.66 4.03 -4.94
C PHE A 55 8.15 5.26 -5.67
N ASP A 56 8.61 6.26 -4.95
CA ASP A 56 9.10 7.53 -5.54
C ASP A 56 8.04 8.13 -6.45
N VAL A 57 6.82 8.20 -5.98
CA VAL A 57 5.70 8.75 -6.74
C VAL A 57 4.97 9.79 -5.92
N SER A 58 4.25 10.67 -6.62
CA SER A 58 3.39 11.65 -5.98
C SER A 58 1.97 11.07 -5.93
N MET A 59 1.46 10.86 -4.76
CA MET A 59 0.12 10.33 -4.57
C MET A 59 -0.87 11.46 -4.39
#